data_19915200140b7393b7135e1f0282ccae
#
_entry.id   19915200140b7393b7135e1f0282ccae
#
_cell.length_a   1.000
_cell.length_b   1.000
_cell.length_c   1.000
_cell.angle_alpha   90.00
_cell.angle_beta   90.00
_cell.angle_gamma   90.00
#
_symmetry.space_group_name_H-M   'P 1'
#
loop_
_entity.id
_entity.type
_entity.pdbx_description
1 polymer ?
#
loop_
_entity_poly.entity_id
_entity_poly.type
_entity_poly.pdbx_seq_one_letter_code
_entity_poly.pdbx_strand_id
1 'polypeptide(L)'
;SSKPVVHYEITGGSEIWHKDIAEVRVESSDGLNGSQIAEIICKTGEKVIGKSNKETEMFRMEEESKNGEGIPVTFIVKDVAGNKTIVTDKVYIDRNVPEAAIQGVQDYMITSKPVKVNYLAEEENIFQVVQAHISKEDITGRKEETEITEWRIGKSDESGKMRKESSQTLTEDGIYKLRMNAADMAGHEKQVERQVIIDKENPVIVHVDELDGKYLKYFRWDYSAGESVKDFTSYTYTMKLDDTVYRPGEKIEKEGMHTLVVEAVDSAGNKSDAKARFTIDHTPPVIRFENIREGESYEKERKFYIRTENPEDQIEYIKIN
;
A
#
# COMPACT_ATOMS: atom_id res chain seq x y z
N SER A 1 -16.73 68.41 -17.20
CA SER A 1 -17.13 67.41 -16.17
C SER A 1 -16.02 66.39 -16.03
N SER A 2 -15.72 66.02 -14.83
CA SER A 2 -14.73 64.98 -14.49
C SER A 2 -15.30 63.58 -14.80
N LYS A 3 -14.39 62.61 -15.04
CA LYS A 3 -14.81 61.21 -15.14
C LYS A 3 -15.06 60.64 -13.74
N PRO A 4 -15.99 59.67 -13.58
CA PRO A 4 -16.18 58.98 -12.30
C PRO A 4 -14.88 58.35 -11.81
N VAL A 5 -14.68 58.40 -10.48
CA VAL A 5 -13.62 57.65 -9.79
C VAL A 5 -14.16 56.26 -9.46
N VAL A 6 -13.39 55.22 -9.69
CA VAL A 6 -13.76 53.82 -9.45
C VAL A 6 -12.74 53.16 -8.55
N HIS A 7 -13.19 52.60 -7.47
CA HIS A 7 -12.43 51.67 -6.63
C HIS A 7 -13.13 50.32 -6.67
N TYR A 8 -12.34 49.24 -6.73
CA TYR A 8 -12.88 47.90 -6.67
C TYR A 8 -11.99 47.03 -5.78
N GLU A 9 -12.60 46.03 -5.20
CA GLU A 9 -11.94 45.02 -4.36
C GLU A 9 -12.47 43.64 -4.73
N ILE A 10 -11.58 42.75 -5.15
CA ILE A 10 -11.89 41.31 -5.30
C ILE A 10 -11.74 40.67 -3.93
N THR A 11 -12.78 40.00 -3.44
CA THR A 11 -12.73 39.30 -2.15
C THR A 11 -11.55 38.33 -2.14
N GLY A 12 -10.64 38.47 -1.16
CA GLY A 12 -9.42 37.70 -1.06
C GLY A 12 -8.21 38.19 -1.90
N GLY A 13 -8.43 39.08 -2.89
CA GLY A 13 -7.36 39.65 -3.73
C GLY A 13 -7.42 39.21 -5.19
N SER A 14 -6.75 39.99 -6.09
CA SER A 14 -6.82 39.78 -7.55
C SER A 14 -6.08 38.56 -8.09
N GLU A 15 -5.15 37.96 -7.31
CA GLU A 15 -4.36 36.79 -7.72
C GLU A 15 -4.80 35.51 -7.00
N ILE A 16 -5.89 35.58 -6.24
CA ILE A 16 -6.39 34.44 -5.46
C ILE A 16 -7.38 33.63 -6.29
N TRP A 17 -7.19 32.30 -6.26
CA TRP A 17 -8.10 31.33 -6.83
C TRP A 17 -9.28 31.06 -5.90
N HIS A 18 -10.48 31.11 -6.46
CA HIS A 18 -11.73 30.86 -5.74
C HIS A 18 -12.26 29.46 -6.09
N LYS A 19 -12.75 28.76 -5.05
CA LYS A 19 -13.32 27.39 -5.23
C LYS A 19 -14.65 27.36 -5.93
N ASP A 20 -15.43 28.44 -5.87
CA ASP A 20 -16.82 28.42 -6.34
C ASP A 20 -17.18 29.70 -7.09
N ILE A 21 -17.15 30.85 -6.41
CA ILE A 21 -17.48 32.16 -6.97
C ILE A 21 -16.43 33.18 -6.57
N ALA A 22 -16.21 34.18 -7.41
CA ALA A 22 -15.49 35.39 -7.06
C ALA A 22 -16.45 36.55 -6.89
N GLU A 23 -16.37 37.23 -5.75
CA GLU A 23 -17.15 38.42 -5.45
C GLU A 23 -16.26 39.66 -5.61
N VAL A 24 -16.77 40.66 -6.33
CA VAL A 24 -16.08 41.93 -6.51
C VAL A 24 -16.96 43.08 -6.09
N ARG A 25 -16.50 43.80 -5.09
CA ARG A 25 -17.11 45.03 -4.63
C ARG A 25 -16.60 46.19 -5.48
N VAL A 26 -17.52 46.95 -6.04
CA VAL A 26 -17.21 48.17 -6.83
C VAL A 26 -17.79 49.37 -6.12
N GLU A 27 -16.96 50.36 -5.86
CA GLU A 27 -17.33 51.68 -5.33
C GLU A 27 -17.01 52.74 -6.37
N SER A 28 -17.96 53.63 -6.60
CA SER A 28 -17.81 54.70 -7.55
C SER A 28 -18.30 56.02 -7.00
N SER A 29 -17.64 57.10 -7.40
CA SER A 29 -18.08 58.46 -7.06
C SER A 29 -17.76 59.44 -8.20
N ASP A 30 -18.57 60.45 -8.36
CA ASP A 30 -18.33 61.52 -9.33
C ASP A 30 -17.81 62.81 -8.65
N GLY A 31 -17.40 62.73 -7.38
CA GLY A 31 -16.89 63.82 -6.58
C GLY A 31 -17.97 64.84 -6.11
N LEU A 32 -17.54 65.80 -5.31
CA LEU A 32 -18.44 66.75 -4.62
C LEU A 32 -19.28 67.64 -5.56
N ASN A 33 -18.83 67.84 -6.79
CA ASN A 33 -19.52 68.68 -7.81
C ASN A 33 -19.85 67.90 -9.07
N GLY A 34 -19.85 66.56 -8.99
CA GLY A 34 -20.15 65.68 -10.10
C GLY A 34 -21.63 65.54 -10.41
N SER A 35 -21.95 64.90 -11.54
CA SER A 35 -23.29 64.71 -12.06
C SER A 35 -24.03 63.51 -11.49
N GLN A 36 -23.46 62.79 -10.53
CA GLN A 36 -23.91 61.50 -9.96
C GLN A 36 -23.63 60.31 -10.89
N ILE A 37 -23.57 59.12 -10.29
CA ILE A 37 -23.39 57.87 -11.04
C ILE A 37 -24.70 57.45 -11.71
N ALA A 38 -24.67 57.25 -13.01
CA ALA A 38 -25.79 56.80 -13.80
C ALA A 38 -25.86 55.24 -13.87
N GLU A 39 -24.70 54.59 -14.07
CA GLU A 39 -24.67 53.16 -14.26
C GLU A 39 -23.26 52.59 -14.00
N ILE A 40 -23.24 51.45 -13.31
CA ILE A 40 -22.08 50.54 -13.25
C ILE A 40 -22.44 49.30 -14.06
N ILE A 41 -21.61 48.90 -15.00
CA ILE A 41 -21.75 47.67 -15.78
C ILE A 41 -20.56 46.77 -15.47
N CYS A 42 -20.80 45.53 -15.05
CA CYS A 42 -19.80 44.52 -14.91
C CYS A 42 -19.91 43.50 -16.08
N LYS A 43 -18.77 43.22 -16.75
CA LYS A 43 -18.68 42.27 -17.85
C LYS A 43 -17.54 41.30 -17.66
N THR A 44 -17.74 40.06 -18.21
CA THR A 44 -16.64 39.12 -18.52
C THR A 44 -16.63 38.95 -20.04
N GLY A 45 -15.54 39.40 -20.69
CA GLY A 45 -15.52 39.53 -22.16
C GLY A 45 -16.69 40.37 -22.68
N GLU A 46 -17.49 39.83 -23.57
CA GLU A 46 -18.69 40.51 -24.11
C GLU A 46 -19.96 40.29 -23.26
N LYS A 47 -19.93 39.37 -22.32
CA LYS A 47 -21.09 39.01 -21.48
C LYS A 47 -21.26 39.98 -20.35
N VAL A 48 -22.44 40.59 -20.22
CA VAL A 48 -22.81 41.41 -19.06
C VAL A 48 -23.19 40.50 -17.90
N ILE A 49 -22.46 40.61 -16.80
CA ILE A 49 -22.71 39.89 -15.54
C ILE A 49 -23.78 40.59 -14.71
N GLY A 50 -23.69 41.90 -14.68
CA GLY A 50 -24.67 42.71 -13.91
C GLY A 50 -24.56 44.20 -14.23
N LYS A 51 -25.60 44.93 -13.78
CA LYS A 51 -25.68 46.40 -13.87
C LYS A 51 -26.25 46.91 -12.56
N SER A 52 -25.79 48.12 -12.19
CA SER A 52 -26.30 48.84 -10.99
C SER A 52 -26.28 50.35 -11.27
N ASN A 53 -27.15 51.05 -10.61
CA ASN A 53 -27.18 52.55 -10.57
C ASN A 53 -26.80 53.07 -9.18
N LYS A 54 -26.30 52.19 -8.31
CA LYS A 54 -25.82 52.57 -6.98
C LYS A 54 -24.36 52.94 -7.04
N GLU A 55 -23.88 53.76 -6.13
CA GLU A 55 -22.47 54.11 -5.98
C GLU A 55 -21.62 52.89 -5.52
N THR A 56 -22.25 51.94 -4.84
CA THR A 56 -21.59 50.71 -4.39
C THR A 56 -22.43 49.49 -4.78
N GLU A 57 -21.79 48.51 -5.41
CA GLU A 57 -22.43 47.25 -5.78
C GLU A 57 -21.47 46.06 -5.66
N MET A 58 -22.03 44.86 -5.37
CA MET A 58 -21.32 43.60 -5.32
C MET A 58 -21.66 42.74 -6.55
N PHE A 59 -20.68 42.40 -7.34
CA PHE A 59 -20.87 41.53 -8.49
C PHE A 59 -20.29 40.13 -8.21
N ARG A 60 -20.99 39.10 -8.68
CA ARG A 60 -20.59 37.70 -8.53
C ARG A 60 -20.22 37.12 -9.88
N MET A 61 -19.02 36.54 -9.96
CA MET A 61 -18.51 35.81 -11.12
C MET A 61 -18.57 34.34 -10.82
N GLU A 62 -19.09 33.57 -11.79
CA GLU A 62 -19.26 32.12 -11.69
C GLU A 62 -18.63 31.38 -12.86
N GLU A 63 -18.06 32.07 -13.82
CA GLU A 63 -17.36 31.48 -14.97
C GLU A 63 -16.05 30.84 -14.52
N GLU A 64 -15.77 29.61 -14.96
CA GLU A 64 -14.54 28.93 -14.59
C GLU A 64 -13.35 29.36 -15.44
N SER A 65 -12.21 29.50 -14.80
CA SER A 65 -10.92 29.69 -15.44
C SER A 65 -10.51 28.40 -16.19
N LYS A 66 -9.72 28.59 -17.25
CA LYS A 66 -9.21 27.46 -18.06
C LYS A 66 -7.73 27.65 -18.33
N ASN A 67 -6.98 26.53 -18.37
CA ASN A 67 -5.57 26.51 -18.69
C ASN A 67 -4.70 27.42 -17.80
N GLY A 68 -5.14 27.68 -16.58
CA GLY A 68 -4.45 28.59 -15.65
C GLY A 68 -4.66 30.06 -15.94
N GLU A 69 -5.53 30.43 -16.88
CA GLU A 69 -5.78 31.82 -17.27
C GLU A 69 -6.95 32.41 -16.48
N GLY A 70 -6.75 33.59 -15.91
CA GLY A 70 -7.81 34.34 -15.23
C GLY A 70 -8.86 34.87 -16.21
N ILE A 71 -10.09 34.95 -15.76
CA ILE A 71 -11.22 35.48 -16.51
C ILE A 71 -11.14 37.02 -16.46
N PRO A 72 -11.04 37.73 -17.59
CA PRO A 72 -11.03 39.17 -17.60
C PRO A 72 -12.38 39.72 -17.14
N VAL A 73 -12.39 40.57 -16.12
CA VAL A 73 -13.55 41.31 -15.64
C VAL A 73 -13.38 42.80 -15.92
N THR A 74 -14.40 43.42 -16.50
CA THR A 74 -14.39 44.83 -16.87
C THR A 74 -15.53 45.54 -16.19
N PHE A 75 -15.24 46.62 -15.47
CA PHE A 75 -16.19 47.56 -14.88
C PHE A 75 -16.22 48.82 -15.74
N ILE A 76 -17.41 49.18 -16.21
CA ILE A 76 -17.70 50.41 -16.93
C ILE A 76 -18.61 51.24 -16.06
N VAL A 77 -18.08 52.35 -15.56
CA VAL A 77 -18.86 53.30 -14.75
C VAL A 77 -19.14 54.55 -15.54
N LYS A 78 -20.40 54.92 -15.59
CA LYS A 78 -20.88 56.13 -16.29
C LYS A 78 -21.53 57.10 -15.32
N ASP A 79 -21.29 58.36 -15.49
CA ASP A 79 -22.04 59.45 -14.81
C ASP A 79 -23.26 59.92 -15.63
N VAL A 80 -24.10 60.72 -15.05
CA VAL A 80 -25.29 61.26 -15.70
C VAL A 80 -24.92 62.21 -16.86
N ALA A 81 -23.77 62.83 -16.83
CA ALA A 81 -23.26 63.69 -17.91
C ALA A 81 -22.67 62.91 -19.11
N GLY A 82 -22.59 61.58 -19.01
CA GLY A 82 -22.12 60.67 -20.06
C GLY A 82 -20.60 60.40 -20.05
N ASN A 83 -19.86 60.89 -19.06
CA ASN A 83 -18.44 60.54 -18.94
C ASN A 83 -18.35 59.10 -18.39
N LYS A 84 -17.25 58.41 -18.79
CA LYS A 84 -17.06 57.02 -18.39
C LYS A 84 -15.63 56.75 -17.95
N THR A 85 -15.53 55.85 -16.94
CA THR A 85 -14.29 55.20 -16.51
C THR A 85 -14.40 53.71 -16.79
N ILE A 86 -13.35 53.09 -17.29
CA ILE A 86 -13.28 51.66 -17.56
C ILE A 86 -12.08 51.12 -16.79
N VAL A 87 -12.32 50.06 -16.01
CA VAL A 87 -11.29 49.33 -15.25
C VAL A 87 -11.40 47.87 -15.60
N THR A 88 -10.28 47.22 -15.83
CA THR A 88 -10.24 45.78 -16.13
C THR A 88 -9.24 45.10 -15.22
N ASP A 89 -9.65 43.93 -14.68
CA ASP A 89 -8.80 43.03 -13.88
C ASP A 89 -9.12 41.58 -14.27
N LYS A 90 -8.56 40.62 -13.53
CA LYS A 90 -8.81 39.19 -13.71
C LYS A 90 -9.29 38.58 -12.43
N VAL A 91 -10.20 37.61 -12.53
CA VAL A 91 -10.59 36.72 -11.46
C VAL A 91 -10.25 35.28 -11.81
N TYR A 92 -9.95 34.47 -10.80
CA TYR A 92 -9.55 33.08 -10.97
C TYR A 92 -10.54 32.20 -10.21
N ILE A 93 -11.21 31.31 -10.92
CA ILE A 93 -12.22 30.40 -10.33
C ILE A 93 -11.93 29.00 -10.85
N ASP A 94 -11.83 28.05 -9.94
CA ASP A 94 -11.69 26.64 -10.23
C ASP A 94 -12.57 25.83 -9.28
N ARG A 95 -13.50 25.07 -9.82
CA ARG A 95 -14.43 24.21 -9.06
C ARG A 95 -14.03 22.75 -9.13
N ASN A 96 -13.07 22.41 -9.98
CA ASN A 96 -12.67 21.04 -10.21
C ASN A 96 -11.68 20.60 -9.12
N VAL A 97 -11.75 19.34 -8.78
CA VAL A 97 -10.77 18.72 -7.88
C VAL A 97 -9.72 18.05 -8.77
N PRO A 98 -8.42 18.21 -8.49
CA PRO A 98 -7.38 17.54 -9.25
C PRO A 98 -7.56 16.03 -9.21
N GLU A 99 -7.19 15.37 -10.30
CA GLU A 99 -7.14 13.91 -10.35
C GLU A 99 -5.79 13.42 -9.81
N ALA A 100 -5.81 12.36 -9.01
CA ALA A 100 -4.61 11.68 -8.55
C ALA A 100 -4.82 10.17 -8.60
N ALA A 101 -3.83 9.42 -9.08
CA ALA A 101 -3.88 7.98 -9.18
C ALA A 101 -2.52 7.32 -8.90
N ILE A 102 -2.55 6.20 -8.20
CA ILE A 102 -1.43 5.27 -8.06
C ILE A 102 -1.82 4.02 -8.86
N GLN A 103 -1.08 3.78 -9.96
CA GLN A 103 -1.37 2.74 -10.93
C GLN A 103 -0.30 1.65 -10.91
N GLY A 104 -0.62 0.47 -11.48
CA GLY A 104 0.27 -0.70 -11.51
C GLY A 104 0.18 -1.57 -10.26
N VAL A 105 -0.61 -1.17 -9.28
CA VAL A 105 -0.84 -1.88 -8.03
C VAL A 105 -2.31 -1.90 -7.65
N GLN A 106 -2.75 -3.00 -7.05
CA GLN A 106 -4.01 -3.08 -6.33
C GLN A 106 -3.75 -2.85 -4.85
N ASP A 107 -4.75 -2.35 -4.12
CA ASP A 107 -4.62 -2.19 -2.68
C ASP A 107 -4.54 -3.56 -1.99
N TYR A 108 -3.64 -3.68 -1.00
CA TYR A 108 -3.30 -4.92 -0.31
C TYR A 108 -2.76 -6.05 -1.21
N MET A 109 -2.16 -5.69 -2.36
CA MET A 109 -1.49 -6.66 -3.24
C MET A 109 -0.32 -7.33 -2.50
N ILE A 110 -0.23 -8.66 -2.59
CA ILE A 110 0.91 -9.45 -2.09
C ILE A 110 1.52 -10.18 -3.30
N THR A 111 2.85 -10.13 -3.45
CA THR A 111 3.53 -10.73 -4.61
C THR A 111 4.98 -11.05 -4.31
N SER A 112 5.53 -12.06 -5.00
CA SER A 112 6.96 -12.38 -5.01
C SER A 112 7.73 -11.69 -6.15
N LYS A 113 7.07 -10.84 -6.95
CA LYS A 113 7.67 -10.20 -8.13
C LYS A 113 7.88 -8.70 -7.92
N PRO A 114 8.88 -8.10 -8.59
CA PRO A 114 9.00 -6.64 -8.64
C PRO A 114 7.73 -5.98 -9.16
N VAL A 115 7.39 -4.83 -8.58
CA VAL A 115 6.17 -4.09 -8.90
C VAL A 115 6.52 -2.71 -9.43
N LYS A 116 6.07 -2.39 -10.63
CA LYS A 116 6.18 -1.05 -11.19
C LYS A 116 4.97 -0.23 -10.75
N VAL A 117 5.23 0.86 -10.05
CA VAL A 117 4.23 1.82 -9.59
C VAL A 117 4.31 3.07 -10.44
N ASN A 118 3.19 3.55 -10.94
CA ASN A 118 3.10 4.83 -11.65
C ASN A 118 2.21 5.78 -10.83
N TYR A 119 2.72 6.98 -10.60
CA TYR A 119 2.01 8.10 -9.98
C TYR A 119 1.57 9.05 -11.08
N LEU A 120 0.29 9.42 -11.09
CA LEU A 120 -0.30 10.30 -12.08
C LEU A 120 -1.17 11.33 -11.39
N ALA A 121 -0.95 12.62 -11.71
CA ALA A 121 -1.85 13.72 -11.38
C ALA A 121 -2.25 14.47 -12.64
N GLU A 122 -3.52 14.87 -12.74
CA GLU A 122 -4.05 15.71 -13.82
C GLU A 122 -4.90 16.85 -13.26
N GLU A 123 -4.76 18.05 -13.85
CA GLU A 123 -5.42 19.28 -13.43
C GLU A 123 -5.76 20.15 -14.64
N GLU A 124 -6.97 20.74 -14.65
CA GLU A 124 -7.39 21.63 -15.75
C GLU A 124 -6.68 22.99 -15.73
N ASN A 125 -6.36 23.48 -14.53
CA ASN A 125 -5.73 24.77 -14.35
C ASN A 125 -4.28 24.65 -13.85
N ILE A 126 -4.02 24.88 -12.58
CA ILE A 126 -2.66 24.91 -12.02
C ILE A 126 -2.59 24.12 -10.72
N PHE A 127 -1.63 23.20 -10.64
CA PHE A 127 -1.29 22.56 -9.36
C PHE A 127 -0.64 23.55 -8.41
N GLN A 128 -1.09 23.57 -7.17
CA GLN A 128 -0.36 24.15 -6.05
C GLN A 128 0.75 23.19 -5.62
N VAL A 129 0.41 21.91 -5.43
CA VAL A 129 1.35 20.88 -5.03
C VAL A 129 0.98 19.52 -5.61
N VAL A 130 1.99 18.73 -5.98
CA VAL A 130 1.86 17.28 -6.21
C VAL A 130 3.02 16.62 -5.50
N GLN A 131 2.69 15.72 -4.56
CA GLN A 131 3.65 15.00 -3.73
C GLN A 131 3.29 13.52 -3.70
N ALA A 132 4.31 12.66 -3.65
CA ALA A 132 4.12 11.24 -3.39
C ALA A 132 5.24 10.72 -2.49
N HIS A 133 4.89 9.80 -1.62
CA HIS A 133 5.78 9.18 -0.63
C HIS A 133 5.64 7.67 -0.65
N ILE A 134 6.75 7.00 -0.48
CA ILE A 134 6.84 5.56 -0.25
C ILE A 134 7.36 5.35 1.17
N SER A 135 6.57 4.72 2.03
CA SER A 135 7.03 4.21 3.31
C SER A 135 7.20 2.70 3.19
N LYS A 136 8.41 2.21 3.45
CA LYS A 136 8.77 0.79 3.46
C LYS A 136 9.05 0.33 4.88
N GLU A 137 8.47 -0.79 5.28
CA GLU A 137 8.84 -1.55 6.48
C GLU A 137 9.39 -2.90 6.04
N ASP A 138 10.68 -3.16 6.32
CA ASP A 138 11.32 -4.41 5.96
C ASP A 138 10.93 -5.56 6.91
N ILE A 139 11.40 -6.77 6.61
CA ILE A 139 11.12 -7.99 7.40
C ILE A 139 11.66 -7.93 8.84
N THR A 140 12.55 -6.99 9.14
CA THR A 140 13.09 -6.77 10.49
C THR A 140 12.33 -5.70 11.27
N GLY A 141 11.34 -5.05 10.62
CA GLY A 141 10.56 -3.94 11.19
C GLY A 141 11.21 -2.57 11.05
N ARG A 142 12.33 -2.45 10.30
CA ARG A 142 12.96 -1.17 10.00
C ARG A 142 12.13 -0.40 8.99
N LYS A 143 11.90 0.88 9.30
CA LYS A 143 11.10 1.78 8.45
C LYS A 143 11.99 2.77 7.72
N GLU A 144 11.68 2.97 6.45
CA GLU A 144 12.29 3.95 5.57
C GLU A 144 11.20 4.74 4.84
N GLU A 145 11.41 6.04 4.67
CA GLU A 145 10.52 6.89 3.89
C GLU A 145 11.30 7.53 2.74
N THR A 146 10.68 7.54 1.57
CA THR A 146 11.24 8.13 0.35
C THR A 146 10.19 9.03 -0.27
N GLU A 147 10.56 10.28 -0.52
CA GLU A 147 9.74 11.21 -1.31
C GLU A 147 10.06 11.04 -2.80
N ILE A 148 9.02 11.08 -3.63
CA ILE A 148 9.16 11.09 -5.09
C ILE A 148 9.46 12.53 -5.53
N THR A 149 10.68 12.77 -5.96
CA THR A 149 11.17 14.12 -6.36
C THR A 149 11.20 14.33 -7.86
N GLU A 150 11.26 13.27 -8.66
CA GLU A 150 11.33 13.33 -10.11
C GLU A 150 9.95 13.22 -10.73
N TRP A 151 9.48 14.31 -11.34
CA TRP A 151 8.19 14.39 -12.01
C TRP A 151 8.37 14.79 -13.47
N ARG A 152 7.81 14.00 -14.38
CA ARG A 152 7.63 14.42 -15.78
C ARG A 152 6.40 15.31 -15.87
N ILE A 153 6.58 16.53 -16.35
CA ILE A 153 5.53 17.53 -16.48
C ILE A 153 5.15 17.65 -17.96
N GLY A 154 3.87 17.67 -18.25
CA GLY A 154 3.33 17.79 -19.59
C GLY A 154 1.85 18.19 -19.59
N LYS A 155 1.21 17.96 -20.74
CA LYS A 155 -0.25 18.06 -20.88
C LYS A 155 -0.80 16.70 -21.25
N SER A 156 -2.02 16.42 -20.83
CA SER A 156 -2.76 15.23 -21.27
C SER A 156 -3.06 15.35 -22.77
N ASP A 157 -2.79 14.28 -23.53
CA ASP A 157 -2.97 14.25 -24.98
C ASP A 157 -4.45 14.39 -25.38
N GLU A 158 -5.38 13.95 -24.53
CA GLU A 158 -6.81 13.94 -24.84
C GLU A 158 -7.56 15.21 -24.40
N SER A 159 -7.19 15.79 -23.25
CA SER A 159 -7.93 16.93 -22.64
C SER A 159 -7.17 18.23 -22.58
N GLY A 160 -5.84 18.21 -22.79
CA GLY A 160 -4.99 19.36 -22.60
C GLY A 160 -4.74 19.76 -21.15
N LYS A 161 -5.24 18.99 -20.18
CA LYS A 161 -5.00 19.17 -18.74
C LYS A 161 -3.51 19.16 -18.43
N MET A 162 -3.11 19.90 -17.43
CA MET A 162 -1.76 19.78 -16.87
C MET A 162 -1.58 18.38 -16.29
N ARG A 163 -0.44 17.76 -16.61
CA ARG A 163 -0.12 16.39 -16.18
C ARG A 163 1.24 16.34 -15.48
N LYS A 164 1.27 15.68 -14.34
CA LYS A 164 2.51 15.29 -13.65
C LYS A 164 2.52 13.78 -13.46
N GLU A 165 3.60 13.14 -13.85
CA GLU A 165 3.75 11.69 -13.69
C GLU A 165 5.15 11.32 -13.23
N SER A 166 5.22 10.24 -12.46
CA SER A 166 6.47 9.59 -12.04
C SER A 166 6.28 8.09 -11.98
N SER A 167 7.37 7.33 -12.03
CA SER A 167 7.31 5.89 -11.87
C SER A 167 8.48 5.37 -11.05
N GLN A 168 8.19 4.37 -10.21
CA GLN A 168 9.17 3.67 -9.40
C GLN A 168 8.99 2.16 -9.56
N THR A 169 10.06 1.41 -9.39
CA THR A 169 9.98 -0.06 -9.32
C THR A 169 10.38 -0.51 -7.92
N LEU A 170 9.45 -1.15 -7.24
CA LEU A 170 9.67 -1.76 -5.93
C LEU A 170 10.24 -3.16 -6.16
N THR A 171 11.40 -3.43 -5.57
CA THR A 171 12.13 -4.69 -5.83
C THR A 171 12.48 -5.46 -4.57
N GLU A 172 12.50 -4.84 -3.41
CA GLU A 172 12.94 -5.47 -2.17
C GLU A 172 11.76 -5.98 -1.34
N ASP A 173 12.01 -6.96 -0.51
CA ASP A 173 11.00 -7.48 0.40
C ASP A 173 10.60 -6.44 1.44
N GLY A 174 9.32 -6.42 1.80
CA GLY A 174 8.77 -5.49 2.77
C GLY A 174 7.33 -5.08 2.50
N ILE A 175 6.79 -4.34 3.46
CA ILE A 175 5.46 -3.72 3.39
C ILE A 175 5.63 -2.29 2.90
N TYR A 176 5.05 -1.97 1.76
CA TYR A 176 5.07 -0.64 1.16
C TYR A 176 3.73 0.06 1.35
N LYS A 177 3.77 1.26 1.91
CA LYS A 177 2.63 2.19 1.91
C LYS A 177 2.94 3.32 0.95
N LEU A 178 2.12 3.44 -0.08
CA LEU A 178 2.25 4.40 -1.17
C LEU A 178 1.20 5.48 -0.95
N ARG A 179 1.62 6.74 -0.88
CA ARG A 179 0.74 7.89 -0.69
C ARG A 179 0.99 8.91 -1.78
N MET A 180 -0.07 9.50 -2.27
CA MET A 180 -0.01 10.60 -3.22
C MET A 180 -1.02 11.66 -2.83
N ASN A 181 -0.61 12.93 -2.92
CA ASN A 181 -1.47 14.10 -2.76
C ASN A 181 -1.28 15.03 -3.95
N ALA A 182 -2.39 15.51 -4.51
CA ALA A 182 -2.44 16.58 -5.49
C ALA A 182 -3.37 17.67 -4.98
N ALA A 183 -2.92 18.93 -5.01
CA ALA A 183 -3.74 20.08 -4.67
C ALA A 183 -3.61 21.15 -5.76
N ASP A 184 -4.71 21.85 -6.05
CA ASP A 184 -4.76 22.99 -6.98
C ASP A 184 -4.58 24.34 -6.27
N MET A 185 -4.52 25.41 -7.04
CA MET A 185 -4.40 26.76 -6.52
C MET A 185 -5.66 27.26 -5.83
N ALA A 186 -6.83 26.70 -6.11
CA ALA A 186 -8.07 26.99 -5.40
C ALA A 186 -8.17 26.28 -4.06
N GLY A 187 -7.28 25.32 -3.77
CA GLY A 187 -7.19 24.59 -2.51
C GLY A 187 -8.08 23.35 -2.46
N HIS A 188 -8.47 22.78 -3.62
CA HIS A 188 -9.01 21.43 -3.66
C HIS A 188 -7.86 20.42 -3.56
N GLU A 189 -8.13 19.30 -2.90
CA GLU A 189 -7.14 18.25 -2.67
C GLU A 189 -7.68 16.87 -3.03
N LYS A 190 -6.80 16.03 -3.59
CA LYS A 190 -7.03 14.62 -3.82
C LYS A 190 -5.91 13.81 -3.23
N GLN A 191 -6.24 12.89 -2.31
CA GLN A 191 -5.30 11.95 -1.72
C GLN A 191 -5.63 10.52 -2.16
N VAL A 192 -4.57 9.74 -2.41
CA VAL A 192 -4.66 8.32 -2.77
C VAL A 192 -3.62 7.55 -1.98
N GLU A 193 -4.02 6.41 -1.43
CA GLU A 193 -3.14 5.49 -0.73
C GLU A 193 -3.28 4.07 -1.30
N ARG A 194 -2.17 3.31 -1.27
CA ARG A 194 -2.12 1.87 -1.60
C ARG A 194 -1.15 1.18 -0.67
N GLN A 195 -1.42 -0.06 -0.35
CA GLN A 195 -0.48 -0.94 0.34
C GLN A 195 -0.10 -2.10 -0.56
N VAL A 196 1.20 -2.41 -0.61
CA VAL A 196 1.75 -3.55 -1.36
C VAL A 196 2.73 -4.29 -0.46
N ILE A 197 2.72 -5.61 -0.51
CA ILE A 197 3.69 -6.46 0.17
C ILE A 197 4.47 -7.21 -0.91
N ILE A 198 5.79 -7.09 -0.85
CA ILE A 198 6.70 -7.91 -1.65
C ILE A 198 7.38 -8.88 -0.71
N ASP A 199 7.24 -10.18 -1.02
CA ASP A 199 7.82 -11.27 -0.27
C ASP A 199 8.34 -12.32 -1.26
N LYS A 200 9.65 -12.45 -1.35
CA LYS A 200 10.35 -13.39 -2.24
C LYS A 200 10.94 -14.58 -1.50
N GLU A 201 10.90 -14.54 -0.17
CA GLU A 201 11.41 -15.62 0.63
C GLU A 201 10.42 -16.79 0.66
N ASN A 202 10.96 -17.99 0.75
CA ASN A 202 10.13 -19.19 0.89
C ASN A 202 9.79 -19.41 2.37
N PRO A 203 8.61 -19.94 2.69
CA PRO A 203 8.28 -20.34 4.06
C PRO A 203 9.33 -21.33 4.61
N VAL A 204 9.74 -21.14 5.85
CA VAL A 204 10.71 -22.01 6.53
C VAL A 204 9.97 -23.08 7.32
N ILE A 205 10.08 -24.34 6.89
CA ILE A 205 9.54 -25.50 7.61
C ILE A 205 10.58 -25.95 8.63
N VAL A 206 10.16 -26.12 9.88
CA VAL A 206 11.04 -26.49 10.99
C VAL A 206 10.63 -27.82 11.64
N HIS A 207 11.53 -28.45 12.38
CA HIS A 207 11.36 -29.71 13.13
C HIS A 207 11.20 -30.98 12.30
N VAL A 208 10.97 -30.92 11.00
CA VAL A 208 10.81 -32.13 10.16
C VAL A 208 12.11 -32.90 10.04
N ASP A 209 13.22 -32.20 9.83
CA ASP A 209 14.57 -32.77 9.73
C ASP A 209 15.03 -33.47 11.03
N GLU A 210 14.53 -33.05 12.17
CA GLU A 210 14.81 -33.68 13.47
C GLU A 210 14.29 -35.12 13.57
N LEU A 211 13.33 -35.50 12.72
CA LEU A 211 12.75 -36.83 12.68
C LEU A 211 13.56 -37.80 11.84
N ASP A 212 14.39 -37.30 10.93
CA ASP A 212 15.05 -38.18 9.94
C ASP A 212 15.98 -39.19 10.59
N GLY A 213 15.78 -40.47 10.25
CA GLY A 213 16.50 -41.59 10.82
C GLY A 213 16.15 -41.97 12.26
N LYS A 214 15.15 -41.34 12.88
CA LYS A 214 14.76 -41.65 14.28
C LYS A 214 13.99 -42.94 14.39
N TYR A 215 14.15 -43.61 15.56
CA TYR A 215 13.30 -44.69 16.06
C TYR A 215 12.40 -44.15 17.14
N LEU A 216 11.09 -44.34 16.98
CA LEU A 216 10.05 -43.80 17.88
C LEU A 216 9.14 -44.95 18.36
N LYS A 217 8.60 -44.84 19.58
CA LYS A 217 7.55 -45.76 20.06
C LYS A 217 6.18 -45.47 19.40
N TYR A 218 5.95 -44.24 19.05
CA TYR A 218 4.81 -43.73 18.30
C TYR A 218 5.17 -42.39 17.71
N PHE A 219 4.45 -41.95 16.69
CA PHE A 219 4.60 -40.62 16.11
C PHE A 219 3.37 -39.76 16.46
N ARG A 220 3.61 -38.53 16.86
CA ARG A 220 2.60 -37.47 16.98
C ARG A 220 3.28 -36.10 16.77
N TRP A 221 2.69 -35.32 15.88
CA TRP A 221 3.16 -33.95 15.66
C TRP A 221 2.49 -33.02 16.65
N ASP A 222 3.22 -32.54 17.63
CA ASP A 222 2.70 -31.75 18.75
C ASP A 222 2.98 -30.25 18.59
N TYR A 223 3.57 -29.81 17.49
CA TYR A 223 3.86 -28.42 17.21
C TYR A 223 2.64 -27.71 16.63
N SER A 224 2.40 -26.45 17.07
CA SER A 224 1.43 -25.55 16.47
C SER A 224 1.86 -25.12 15.05
N ALA A 225 0.94 -24.49 14.30
CA ALA A 225 1.25 -23.98 12.96
C ALA A 225 2.43 -23.02 12.96
N GLY A 226 2.47 -22.04 13.86
CA GLY A 226 3.55 -21.07 13.97
C GLY A 226 4.87 -21.62 14.51
N GLU A 227 4.85 -22.84 15.12
CA GLU A 227 6.06 -23.58 15.49
C GLU A 227 6.55 -24.46 14.35
N SER A 228 5.68 -24.89 13.44
CA SER A 228 5.98 -25.77 12.32
C SER A 228 6.48 -25.04 11.08
N VAL A 229 5.96 -23.85 10.81
CA VAL A 229 6.29 -23.03 9.65
C VAL A 229 6.45 -21.57 10.08
N LYS A 230 7.47 -20.90 9.53
CA LYS A 230 7.74 -19.46 9.76
C LYS A 230 7.83 -18.77 8.43
N ASP A 231 7.17 -17.62 8.35
CA ASP A 231 7.15 -16.79 7.16
C ASP A 231 6.86 -15.32 7.50
N PHE A 232 7.23 -14.41 6.61
CA PHE A 232 6.95 -12.98 6.71
C PHE A 232 5.48 -12.66 6.40
N THR A 233 4.91 -13.37 5.42
CA THR A 233 3.49 -13.25 5.06
C THR A 233 2.66 -14.40 5.65
N SER A 234 1.36 -14.36 5.47
CA SER A 234 0.49 -15.48 5.86
C SER A 234 0.76 -16.70 4.98
N TYR A 235 0.67 -17.88 5.55
CA TYR A 235 0.94 -19.13 4.85
C TYR A 235 -0.14 -20.19 5.12
N THR A 236 -0.15 -21.19 4.25
CA THR A 236 -0.85 -22.46 4.45
C THR A 236 0.14 -23.59 4.36
N TYR A 237 -0.09 -24.69 5.10
CA TYR A 237 0.73 -25.88 5.00
C TYR A 237 -0.11 -27.15 5.08
N THR A 238 0.41 -28.21 4.52
CA THR A 238 -0.18 -29.55 4.56
C THR A 238 0.85 -30.57 5.02
N MET A 239 0.40 -31.60 5.74
CA MET A 239 1.21 -32.72 6.15
C MET A 239 0.65 -34.00 5.55
N LYS A 240 1.55 -34.87 5.06
CA LYS A 240 1.23 -36.21 4.60
C LYS A 240 2.14 -37.22 5.29
N LEU A 241 1.55 -38.25 5.84
CA LEU A 241 2.27 -39.41 6.36
C LEU A 241 1.97 -40.59 5.45
N ASP A 242 3.02 -41.18 4.86
CA ASP A 242 2.89 -42.27 3.88
C ASP A 242 1.88 -41.95 2.78
N ASP A 243 2.03 -40.75 2.17
CA ASP A 243 1.17 -40.19 1.12
C ASP A 243 -0.30 -39.91 1.53
N THR A 244 -0.67 -40.16 2.80
CA THR A 244 -2.00 -39.86 3.32
C THR A 244 -1.98 -38.57 4.12
N VAL A 245 -3.03 -37.72 3.98
CA VAL A 245 -3.17 -36.50 4.76
C VAL A 245 -3.10 -36.80 6.25
N TYR A 246 -2.14 -36.19 6.93
CA TYR A 246 -1.95 -36.31 8.38
C TYR A 246 -2.44 -35.04 9.09
N ARG A 247 -3.12 -35.20 10.21
CA ARG A 247 -3.59 -34.10 11.05
C ARG A 247 -2.68 -33.95 12.28
N PRO A 248 -2.08 -32.77 12.52
CA PRO A 248 -1.32 -32.52 13.74
C PRO A 248 -2.07 -32.95 15.00
N GLY A 249 -1.37 -33.60 15.93
CA GLY A 249 -1.93 -34.14 17.14
C GLY A 249 -2.46 -35.57 17.04
N GLU A 250 -2.61 -36.12 15.84
CA GLU A 250 -3.00 -37.51 15.63
C GLU A 250 -1.86 -38.48 16.04
N LYS A 251 -2.17 -39.51 16.85
CA LYS A 251 -1.19 -40.50 17.30
C LYS A 251 -1.14 -41.67 16.33
N ILE A 252 0.06 -41.98 15.82
CA ILE A 252 0.32 -43.10 14.92
C ILE A 252 1.17 -44.13 15.68
N GLU A 253 0.69 -45.38 15.74
CA GLU A 253 1.35 -46.49 16.44
C GLU A 253 1.68 -47.67 15.51
N LYS A 254 1.34 -47.58 14.23
CA LYS A 254 1.66 -48.62 13.25
C LYS A 254 3.17 -48.78 13.13
N GLU A 255 3.69 -49.99 13.46
CA GLU A 255 5.12 -50.25 13.31
C GLU A 255 5.57 -50.30 11.86
N GLY A 256 6.83 -49.94 11.67
CA GLY A 256 7.49 -49.88 10.37
C GLY A 256 8.08 -48.54 10.02
N MET A 257 8.62 -48.47 8.83
CA MET A 257 9.18 -47.22 8.27
C MET A 257 8.06 -46.32 7.80
N HIS A 258 8.11 -45.05 8.20
CA HIS A 258 7.17 -44.02 7.82
C HIS A 258 7.90 -42.86 7.14
N THR A 259 7.17 -42.13 6.30
CA THR A 259 7.65 -40.95 5.63
C THR A 259 6.70 -39.78 5.89
N LEU A 260 7.19 -38.73 6.57
CA LEU A 260 6.49 -37.47 6.72
C LEU A 260 6.92 -36.51 5.61
N VAL A 261 5.94 -35.89 4.95
CA VAL A 261 6.15 -34.80 3.98
C VAL A 261 5.32 -33.62 4.45
N VAL A 262 5.96 -32.45 4.54
CA VAL A 262 5.30 -31.18 4.85
C VAL A 262 5.52 -30.23 3.68
N GLU A 263 4.43 -29.67 3.15
CA GLU A 263 4.45 -28.68 2.06
C GLU A 263 3.84 -27.38 2.58
N ALA A 264 4.49 -26.24 2.35
CA ALA A 264 4.02 -24.91 2.73
C ALA A 264 3.99 -23.97 1.54
N VAL A 265 2.99 -23.07 1.54
CA VAL A 265 2.84 -22.01 0.52
C VAL A 265 2.44 -20.74 1.24
N ASP A 266 3.16 -19.63 0.99
CA ASP A 266 2.84 -18.31 1.52
C ASP A 266 1.81 -17.55 0.66
N SER A 267 1.44 -16.35 1.11
CA SER A 267 0.49 -15.49 0.38
C SER A 267 1.07 -14.84 -0.88
N ALA A 268 2.40 -14.79 -1.02
CA ALA A 268 3.08 -14.31 -2.22
C ALA A 268 3.23 -15.41 -3.29
N GLY A 269 2.91 -16.67 -2.93
CA GLY A 269 2.98 -17.85 -3.79
C GLY A 269 4.33 -18.57 -3.75
N ASN A 270 5.25 -18.23 -2.83
CA ASN A 270 6.49 -18.96 -2.62
C ASN A 270 6.20 -20.28 -1.91
N LYS A 271 7.03 -21.30 -2.16
CA LYS A 271 6.77 -22.68 -1.71
C LYS A 271 7.99 -23.31 -1.11
N SER A 272 7.76 -24.14 -0.09
CA SER A 272 8.74 -25.04 0.48
C SER A 272 8.17 -26.42 0.69
N ASP A 273 9.03 -27.41 0.72
CA ASP A 273 8.73 -28.74 1.19
C ASP A 273 9.85 -29.27 2.11
N ALA A 274 9.49 -30.13 3.03
CA ALA A 274 10.41 -30.86 3.91
C ALA A 274 9.96 -32.30 4.06
N LYS A 275 10.93 -33.20 4.16
CA LYS A 275 10.67 -34.65 4.22
C LYS A 275 11.57 -35.30 5.24
N ALA A 276 11.01 -36.19 6.05
CA ALA A 276 11.75 -37.05 6.96
C ALA A 276 11.27 -38.49 6.88
N ARG A 277 12.20 -39.42 7.13
CA ARG A 277 11.92 -40.85 7.27
C ARG A 277 12.28 -41.28 8.68
N PHE A 278 11.37 -41.99 9.35
CA PHE A 278 11.56 -42.52 10.70
C PHE A 278 10.93 -43.90 10.81
N THR A 279 11.32 -44.61 11.84
CA THR A 279 10.78 -45.94 12.12
C THR A 279 9.99 -45.91 13.42
N ILE A 280 8.77 -46.47 13.41
CA ILE A 280 8.02 -46.73 14.62
C ILE A 280 8.32 -48.18 15.01
N ASP A 281 8.88 -48.35 16.19
CA ASP A 281 9.20 -49.65 16.77
C ASP A 281 8.92 -49.59 18.29
N HIS A 282 7.90 -50.30 18.74
CA HIS A 282 7.56 -50.43 20.13
C HIS A 282 7.63 -51.90 20.63
N THR A 283 8.08 -52.81 19.75
CA THR A 283 8.29 -54.19 20.10
C THR A 283 9.56 -54.35 20.94
N PRO A 284 9.48 -54.84 22.17
CA PRO A 284 10.67 -55.06 22.98
C PRO A 284 11.61 -56.06 22.34
N PRO A 285 12.93 -55.86 22.42
CA PRO A 285 13.90 -56.83 21.89
C PRO A 285 13.82 -58.15 22.62
N VAL A 286 13.83 -59.25 21.89
CA VAL A 286 13.92 -60.60 22.45
C VAL A 286 15.39 -60.97 22.58
N ILE A 287 15.82 -61.19 23.81
CA ILE A 287 17.20 -61.54 24.13
C ILE A 287 17.36 -63.06 24.24
N ARG A 288 18.36 -63.59 23.57
CA ARG A 288 18.76 -64.97 23.65
C ARG A 288 20.14 -65.14 24.26
N PHE A 289 20.23 -66.13 25.14
CA PHE A 289 21.49 -66.54 25.69
C PHE A 289 21.94 -67.82 25.00
N GLU A 290 23.17 -67.84 24.48
CA GLU A 290 23.80 -69.00 23.89
C GLU A 290 24.86 -69.56 24.83
N ASN A 291 24.96 -70.89 24.88
CA ASN A 291 25.88 -71.69 25.72
C ASN A 291 25.62 -71.66 27.23
N ILE A 292 24.53 -71.07 27.68
CA ILE A 292 24.01 -71.16 29.07
C ILE A 292 22.48 -71.39 29.06
N ARG A 293 21.97 -71.99 30.13
CA ARG A 293 20.54 -72.23 30.32
C ARG A 293 20.12 -71.74 31.71
N GLU A 294 18.92 -71.26 31.83
CA GLU A 294 18.38 -70.83 33.09
C GLU A 294 18.35 -71.97 34.07
N GLY A 295 18.76 -71.76 35.34
CA GLY A 295 18.75 -72.74 36.44
C GLY A 295 19.87 -73.77 36.38
N GLU A 296 20.77 -73.75 35.36
CA GLU A 296 21.88 -74.70 35.30
C GLU A 296 23.15 -74.14 35.98
N SER A 297 23.84 -75.01 36.74
CA SER A 297 25.14 -74.76 37.36
C SER A 297 26.24 -75.38 36.50
N TYR A 298 27.35 -74.69 36.29
CA TYR A 298 28.44 -75.18 35.49
C TYR A 298 29.75 -75.28 36.31
N GLU A 299 30.39 -76.41 36.27
CA GLU A 299 31.64 -76.68 37.05
C GLU A 299 32.89 -76.01 36.44
N LYS A 300 32.82 -75.59 35.22
CA LYS A 300 33.96 -74.95 34.46
C LYS A 300 33.55 -73.62 33.91
N GLU A 301 34.52 -72.74 33.75
CA GLU A 301 34.34 -71.49 33.01
C GLU A 301 33.73 -71.69 31.63
N ARG A 302 32.72 -70.93 31.31
CA ARG A 302 32.08 -70.95 29.99
C ARG A 302 32.03 -69.57 29.39
N LYS A 303 32.24 -69.52 28.09
CA LYS A 303 31.90 -68.34 27.27
C LYS A 303 30.43 -68.44 26.87
N PHE A 304 29.65 -67.46 27.17
CA PHE A 304 28.27 -67.33 26.70
C PHE A 304 28.14 -66.06 25.83
N TYR A 305 27.14 -66.05 25.01
CA TYR A 305 26.84 -64.91 24.16
C TYR A 305 25.41 -64.42 24.44
N ILE A 306 25.22 -63.11 24.38
CA ILE A 306 23.91 -62.44 24.46
C ILE A 306 23.66 -61.90 23.08
N ARG A 307 22.55 -62.29 22.48
CA ARG A 307 22.12 -61.82 21.17
C ARG A 307 20.67 -61.39 21.21
N THR A 308 20.29 -60.46 20.37
CA THR A 308 18.91 -60.16 20.04
C THR A 308 18.42 -61.08 18.94
N GLU A 309 17.13 -61.44 18.93
CA GLU A 309 16.56 -62.21 17.81
C GLU A 309 16.46 -61.41 16.53
N ASN A 310 16.13 -60.09 16.65
CA ASN A 310 16.14 -59.18 15.52
C ASN A 310 17.55 -58.57 15.36
N PRO A 311 18.20 -58.74 14.19
CA PRO A 311 19.56 -58.19 13.93
C PRO A 311 19.63 -56.65 13.97
N GLU A 312 18.47 -55.97 13.84
CA GLU A 312 18.40 -54.50 13.88
C GLU A 312 18.34 -53.96 15.33
N ASP A 313 18.02 -54.82 16.31
CA ASP A 313 18.03 -54.42 17.71
C ASP A 313 19.48 -54.26 18.20
N GLN A 314 19.77 -53.15 18.85
CA GLN A 314 21.06 -52.87 19.45
C GLN A 314 21.07 -53.01 20.95
N ILE A 315 22.03 -53.76 21.50
CA ILE A 315 22.24 -53.84 22.92
C ILE A 315 23.10 -52.66 23.37
N GLU A 316 22.52 -51.71 24.09
CA GLU A 316 23.21 -50.52 24.57
C GLU A 316 24.13 -50.84 25.76
N TYR A 317 23.64 -51.61 26.70
CA TYR A 317 24.44 -52.08 27.84
C TYR A 317 23.90 -53.39 28.44
N ILE A 318 24.79 -54.14 29.10
CA ILE A 318 24.48 -55.33 29.87
C ILE A 318 24.96 -55.12 31.30
N LYS A 319 24.09 -55.33 32.28
CA LYS A 319 24.44 -55.30 33.71
C LYS A 319 24.40 -56.73 34.26
N ILE A 320 25.52 -57.22 34.79
CA ILE A 320 25.67 -58.50 35.46
C ILE A 320 25.77 -58.22 36.99
N ASN A 321 24.83 -58.77 37.76
CA ASN A 321 24.80 -58.60 39.22
C ASN A 321 25.41 -59.83 39.91
#